data_eb7f10b357a50eef787afa72744628e0
#
_entry.id   eb7f10b357a50eef787afa72744628e0
#
_cell.length_a   1.000
_cell.length_b   1.000
_cell.length_c   1.000
_cell.angle_alpha   90.00
_cell.angle_beta   90.00
_cell.angle_gamma   90.00
#
_symmetry.space_group_name_H-M   'P 1'
#
loop_
_entity.id
_entity.type
_entity.pdbx_description
1 polymer ?
#
loop_
_entity_poly.entity_id
_entity_poly.type
_entity_poly.pdbx_seq_one_letter_code
_entity_poly.pdbx_strand_id
1 'polypeptide(L)'
;MSTAIVIILVAAIVFGLCRLVDKTFAKLFRSKAQHMSGLAVRANKRYGLFGVILSALGIMAICAGIKGDRVLLWGGVIVLLMGAGLAAYYLSFGVFYDQDSFLLSKFAKKSVAYRYDQIRGQKLYLIQGGNVVIELYLSDGNTLSLQSTMDGVYPFLDAAFAGWCRQTGREPESCDFHDPSQSLWFPTVEDV
;
A
#
# COMPACT_ATOMS: atom_id res chain seq x y z
N MET A 1 25.62 19.19 24.33
CA MET A 1 25.23 17.79 24.09
C MET A 1 26.05 17.26 22.94
N SER A 2 26.69 16.10 23.09
CA SER A 2 27.49 15.49 22.02
C SER A 2 26.61 15.15 20.82
N THR A 3 27.06 15.45 19.60
CA THR A 3 26.37 15.14 18.34
C THR A 3 25.92 13.64 18.26
N ALA A 4 26.77 12.78 18.86
CA ALA A 4 26.46 11.34 18.96
C ALA A 4 25.16 11.06 19.76
N ILE A 5 24.94 11.77 20.88
CA ILE A 5 23.72 11.60 21.70
C ILE A 5 22.48 12.01 20.91
N VAL A 6 22.57 13.10 20.14
CA VAL A 6 21.45 13.57 19.29
C VAL A 6 21.11 12.54 18.22
N ILE A 7 22.13 11.98 17.54
CA ILE A 7 21.94 10.95 16.51
C ILE A 7 21.27 9.69 17.10
N ILE A 8 21.75 9.22 18.26
CA ILE A 8 21.16 8.04 18.94
C ILE A 8 19.72 8.32 19.34
N LEU A 9 19.42 9.50 19.85
CA LEU A 9 18.08 9.88 20.29
C LEU A 9 17.11 9.97 19.10
N VAL A 10 17.54 10.54 17.98
CA VAL A 10 16.77 10.60 16.74
C VAL A 10 16.54 9.19 16.19
N ALA A 11 17.58 8.35 16.15
CA ALA A 11 17.43 6.95 15.69
C ALA A 11 16.45 6.15 16.57
N ALA A 12 16.52 6.33 17.89
CA ALA A 12 15.60 5.68 18.82
C ALA A 12 14.14 6.14 18.62
N ILE A 13 13.92 7.45 18.42
CA ILE A 13 12.59 8.01 18.13
C ILE A 13 12.07 7.46 16.81
N VAL A 14 12.85 7.47 15.74
CA VAL A 14 12.46 6.95 14.42
C VAL A 14 12.11 5.46 14.53
N PHE A 15 12.93 4.68 15.22
CA PHE A 15 12.66 3.24 15.40
C PHE A 15 11.40 2.98 16.24
N GLY A 16 11.19 3.77 17.30
CA GLY A 16 9.99 3.72 18.13
C GLY A 16 8.73 4.06 17.35
N LEU A 17 8.79 5.11 16.51
CA LEU A 17 7.67 5.52 15.64
C LEU A 17 7.39 4.46 14.57
N CYS A 18 8.40 3.86 13.95
CA CYS A 18 8.20 2.74 13.00
C CYS A 18 7.46 1.56 13.64
N ARG A 19 7.87 1.17 14.87
CA ARG A 19 7.17 0.13 15.61
C ARG A 19 5.73 0.51 15.99
N LEU A 20 5.51 1.77 16.35
CA LEU A 20 4.17 2.29 16.65
C LEU A 20 3.28 2.22 15.41
N VAL A 21 3.80 2.61 14.24
CA VAL A 21 3.10 2.55 12.95
C VAL A 21 2.71 1.10 12.64
N ASP A 22 3.64 0.15 12.74
CA ASP A 22 3.35 -1.28 12.49
C ASP A 22 2.31 -1.83 13.48
N LYS A 23 2.42 -1.47 14.76
CA LYS A 23 1.47 -1.90 15.79
C LYS A 23 0.08 -1.29 15.60
N THR A 24 0.02 -0.02 15.19
CA THR A 24 -1.24 0.68 14.90
C THR A 24 -1.90 0.12 13.66
N PHE A 25 -1.12 -0.20 12.62
CA PHE A 25 -1.61 -0.89 11.43
C PHE A 25 -2.22 -2.24 11.81
N ALA A 26 -1.48 -3.07 12.54
CA ALA A 26 -1.98 -4.36 13.00
C ALA A 26 -3.26 -4.24 13.84
N LYS A 27 -3.39 -3.19 14.67
CA LYS A 27 -4.58 -2.94 15.49
C LYS A 27 -5.78 -2.47 14.66
N LEU A 28 -5.58 -1.54 13.72
CA LEU A 28 -6.64 -0.99 12.86
C LEU A 28 -7.25 -2.04 11.93
N PHE A 29 -6.44 -3.00 11.49
CA PHE A 29 -6.87 -4.02 10.53
C PHE A 29 -7.09 -5.40 11.14
N ARG A 30 -6.86 -5.56 12.45
CA ARG A 30 -6.98 -6.85 13.15
C ARG A 30 -8.36 -7.49 12.99
N SER A 31 -9.43 -6.72 13.14
CA SER A 31 -10.80 -7.22 12.99
C SER A 31 -11.11 -7.64 11.54
N LYS A 32 -10.53 -6.97 10.56
CA LYS A 32 -10.70 -7.27 9.14
C LYS A 32 -9.83 -8.46 8.71
N ALA A 33 -8.58 -8.51 9.18
CA ALA A 33 -7.67 -9.62 8.93
C ALA A 33 -8.11 -10.94 9.60
N GLN A 34 -8.87 -10.88 10.69
CA GLN A 34 -9.44 -12.07 11.33
C GLN A 34 -10.55 -12.74 10.52
N HIS A 35 -11.29 -11.97 9.72
CA HIS A 35 -12.32 -12.50 8.81
C HIS A 35 -11.73 -13.02 7.48
N MET A 36 -10.52 -12.62 7.15
CA MET A 36 -9.85 -12.92 5.89
C MET A 36 -8.51 -13.60 6.17
N SER A 37 -8.42 -14.87 6.28
CA SER A 37 -7.23 -15.74 6.48
C SER A 37 -5.86 -15.10 6.82
N GLY A 38 -5.81 -13.83 7.15
CA GLY A 38 -4.62 -13.05 7.50
C GLY A 38 -3.73 -12.63 6.33
N LEU A 39 -4.10 -12.97 5.11
CA LEU A 39 -3.36 -12.60 3.90
C LEU A 39 -3.72 -11.17 3.47
N ALA A 40 -2.72 -10.37 3.19
CA ALA A 40 -2.92 -8.99 2.80
C ALA A 40 -1.85 -8.46 1.84
N VAL A 41 -2.30 -7.65 0.85
CA VAL A 41 -1.42 -6.77 0.09
C VAL A 41 -1.26 -5.46 0.84
N ARG A 42 -0.02 -5.01 1.00
CA ARG A 42 0.31 -3.78 1.71
C ARG A 42 1.18 -2.88 0.86
N ALA A 43 1.05 -1.57 1.06
CA ALA A 43 2.01 -0.62 0.51
C ALA A 43 3.43 -0.98 1.00
N ASN A 44 4.43 -0.69 0.16
CA ASN A 44 5.82 -0.99 0.51
C ASN A 44 6.20 -0.29 1.82
N LYS A 45 6.79 -1.03 2.76
CA LYS A 45 7.26 -0.56 4.09
C LYS A 45 8.18 0.65 4.01
N ARG A 46 8.86 0.83 2.87
CA ARG A 46 9.72 2.01 2.63
C ARG A 46 8.94 3.32 2.74
N TYR A 47 7.67 3.37 2.29
CA TYR A 47 6.84 4.58 2.41
C TYR A 47 6.55 4.93 3.87
N GLY A 48 6.24 3.94 4.70
CA GLY A 48 6.07 4.13 6.14
C GLY A 48 7.34 4.63 6.81
N LEU A 49 8.48 4.00 6.50
CA LEU A 49 9.78 4.38 7.05
C LEU A 49 10.17 5.81 6.63
N PHE A 50 10.09 6.14 5.34
CA PHE A 50 10.37 7.50 4.85
C PHE A 50 9.42 8.53 5.44
N GLY A 51 8.12 8.19 5.57
CA GLY A 51 7.14 9.06 6.21
C GLY A 51 7.52 9.42 7.64
N VAL A 52 7.97 8.44 8.42
CA VAL A 52 8.42 8.66 9.80
C VAL A 52 9.71 9.48 9.86
N ILE A 53 10.71 9.17 9.03
CA ILE A 53 11.97 9.92 8.97
C ILE A 53 11.73 11.39 8.61
N LEU A 54 10.96 11.64 7.56
CA LEU A 54 10.61 13.01 7.13
C LEU A 54 9.84 13.75 8.21
N SER A 55 8.89 13.09 8.88
CA SER A 55 8.15 13.71 9.99
C SER A 55 9.08 14.12 11.15
N ALA A 56 10.02 13.26 11.51
CA ALA A 56 11.01 13.57 12.55
C ALA A 56 11.91 14.74 12.15
N LEU A 57 12.40 14.77 10.90
CA LEU A 57 13.21 15.87 10.36
C LEU A 57 12.39 17.18 10.32
N GLY A 58 11.12 17.13 9.91
CA GLY A 58 10.23 18.27 9.93
C GLY A 58 10.05 18.86 11.32
N ILE A 59 9.82 18.01 12.33
CA ILE A 59 9.70 18.44 13.74
C ILE A 59 11.01 19.11 14.22
N MET A 60 12.16 18.52 13.91
CA MET A 60 13.46 19.10 14.29
C MET A 60 13.68 20.48 13.65
N ALA A 61 13.34 20.61 12.36
CA ALA A 61 13.45 21.89 11.64
C ALA A 61 12.50 22.95 12.23
N ILE A 62 11.28 22.60 12.58
CA ILE A 62 10.32 23.50 13.26
C ILE A 62 10.90 23.96 14.60
N CYS A 63 11.37 23.04 15.43
CA CYS A 63 11.95 23.37 16.74
C CYS A 63 13.18 24.32 16.63
N ALA A 64 14.03 24.13 15.61
CA ALA A 64 15.14 25.02 15.34
C ALA A 64 14.66 26.38 14.80
N GLY A 65 13.66 26.40 13.92
CA GLY A 65 13.12 27.60 13.30
C GLY A 65 12.37 28.53 14.26
N ILE A 66 11.79 28.02 15.35
CA ILE A 66 11.11 28.81 16.39
C ILE A 66 12.07 29.86 17.01
N LYS A 67 13.39 29.63 16.97
CA LYS A 67 14.41 30.52 17.51
C LYS A 67 14.68 31.75 16.63
N GLY A 68 13.96 31.95 15.53
CA GLY A 68 13.99 33.17 14.71
C GLY A 68 14.21 32.95 13.22
N ASP A 69 14.43 31.71 12.76
CA ASP A 69 14.60 31.41 11.34
C ASP A 69 13.25 30.97 10.71
N ARG A 70 12.57 31.94 10.07
CA ARG A 70 11.27 31.70 9.42
C ARG A 70 11.34 30.69 8.27
N VAL A 71 12.45 30.66 7.54
CA VAL A 71 12.62 29.73 6.41
C VAL A 71 12.68 28.29 6.93
N LEU A 72 13.44 28.07 7.99
CA LEU A 72 13.57 26.76 8.64
C LEU A 72 12.26 26.30 9.26
N LEU A 73 11.49 27.24 9.86
CA LEU A 73 10.16 26.94 10.43
C LEU A 73 9.17 26.49 9.36
N TRP A 74 8.97 27.26 8.30
CA TRP A 74 8.02 26.91 7.23
C TRP A 74 8.47 25.71 6.42
N GLY A 75 9.78 25.59 6.14
CA GLY A 75 10.36 24.40 5.52
C GLY A 75 10.11 23.14 6.33
N GLY A 76 10.27 23.24 7.66
CA GLY A 76 9.96 22.14 8.59
C GLY A 76 8.49 21.72 8.57
N VAL A 77 7.55 22.68 8.50
CA VAL A 77 6.10 22.39 8.38
C VAL A 77 5.81 21.62 7.09
N ILE A 78 6.37 22.05 5.97
CA ILE A 78 6.18 21.37 4.67
C ILE A 78 6.70 19.93 4.74
N VAL A 79 7.92 19.73 5.24
CA VAL A 79 8.54 18.41 5.37
C VAL A 79 7.74 17.50 6.31
N LEU A 80 7.22 18.05 7.43
CA LEU A 80 6.36 17.33 8.36
C LEU A 80 5.06 16.86 7.68
N LEU A 81 4.40 17.73 6.93
CA LEU A 81 3.17 17.39 6.21
C LEU A 81 3.40 16.32 5.13
N MET A 82 4.53 16.39 4.40
CA MET A 82 4.92 15.37 3.44
C MET A 82 5.15 14.02 4.14
N GLY A 83 5.88 14.00 5.24
CA GLY A 83 6.13 12.80 6.03
C GLY A 83 4.86 12.19 6.59
N ALA A 84 3.98 13.00 7.17
CA ALA A 84 2.68 12.57 7.69
C ALA A 84 1.78 12.01 6.57
N GLY A 85 1.79 12.62 5.38
CA GLY A 85 1.06 12.13 4.20
C GLY A 85 1.53 10.74 3.75
N LEU A 86 2.86 10.52 3.69
CA LEU A 86 3.42 9.21 3.34
C LEU A 86 3.08 8.14 4.40
N ALA A 87 3.17 8.48 5.68
CA ALA A 87 2.80 7.57 6.76
C ALA A 87 1.31 7.23 6.72
N ALA A 88 0.45 8.23 6.49
CA ALA A 88 -0.98 8.03 6.34
C ALA A 88 -1.32 7.17 5.12
N TYR A 89 -0.65 7.35 3.99
CA TYR A 89 -0.80 6.50 2.81
C TYR A 89 -0.45 5.04 3.12
N TYR A 90 0.72 4.81 3.75
CA TYR A 90 1.14 3.47 4.16
C TYR A 90 0.14 2.78 5.08
N LEU A 91 -0.40 3.52 6.06
CA LEU A 91 -1.36 2.99 7.03
C LEU A 91 -2.75 2.73 6.45
N SER A 92 -3.10 3.39 5.36
CA SER A 92 -4.48 3.43 4.87
C SER A 92 -4.75 2.47 3.74
N PHE A 93 -3.72 2.06 3.00
CA PHE A 93 -3.86 1.15 1.89
C PHE A 93 -3.70 -0.30 2.35
N GLY A 94 -4.68 -1.13 2.02
CA GLY A 94 -4.60 -2.57 2.23
C GLY A 94 -5.65 -3.31 1.43
N VAL A 95 -5.25 -4.45 0.83
CA VAL A 95 -6.17 -5.42 0.23
C VAL A 95 -6.07 -6.68 1.07
N PHE A 96 -7.15 -7.03 1.76
CA PHE A 96 -7.26 -8.25 2.54
C PHE A 96 -8.02 -9.26 1.70
N TYR A 97 -7.55 -10.48 1.63
CA TYR A 97 -8.15 -11.48 0.77
C TYR A 97 -8.22 -12.86 1.42
N ASP A 98 -9.15 -13.62 0.92
CA ASP A 98 -9.41 -14.97 1.33
C ASP A 98 -9.75 -15.84 0.08
N GLN A 99 -10.26 -17.05 0.27
CA GLN A 99 -10.51 -17.97 -0.85
C GLN A 99 -11.56 -17.48 -1.85
N ASP A 100 -12.56 -16.69 -1.41
CA ASP A 100 -13.74 -16.36 -2.22
C ASP A 100 -13.94 -14.87 -2.46
N SER A 101 -13.22 -14.01 -1.71
CA SER A 101 -13.42 -12.57 -1.75
C SER A 101 -12.19 -11.79 -1.32
N PHE A 102 -12.18 -10.50 -1.64
CA PHE A 102 -11.18 -9.57 -1.13
C PHE A 102 -11.83 -8.27 -0.65
N LEU A 103 -11.23 -7.67 0.36
CA LEU A 103 -11.64 -6.42 0.97
C LEU A 103 -10.64 -5.33 0.62
N LEU A 104 -11.11 -4.30 -0.09
CA LEU A 104 -10.30 -3.14 -0.43
C LEU A 104 -10.46 -2.06 0.65
N SER A 105 -9.37 -1.68 1.28
CA SER A 105 -9.29 -0.54 2.20
C SER A 105 -8.44 0.56 1.58
N LYS A 106 -9.03 1.76 1.43
CA LYS A 106 -8.35 2.97 0.94
C LYS A 106 -8.50 4.10 1.95
N PHE A 107 -7.55 5.05 1.94
CA PHE A 107 -7.60 6.24 2.81
C PHE A 107 -8.94 6.99 2.67
N ALA A 108 -9.53 7.36 3.81
CA ALA A 108 -10.78 8.13 3.92
C ALA A 108 -12.01 7.52 3.19
N LYS A 109 -11.92 6.28 2.68
CA LYS A 109 -13.07 5.58 2.05
C LYS A 109 -13.51 4.40 2.90
N LYS A 110 -14.80 4.09 2.86
CA LYS A 110 -15.32 2.85 3.47
C LYS A 110 -14.68 1.65 2.75
N SER A 111 -14.29 0.64 3.53
CA SER A 111 -13.79 -0.59 2.95
C SER A 111 -14.93 -1.31 2.22
N VAL A 112 -14.64 -1.78 1.02
CA VAL A 112 -15.60 -2.48 0.16
C VAL A 112 -15.11 -3.89 -0.06
N ALA A 113 -16.00 -4.87 0.10
CA ALA A 113 -15.73 -6.26 -0.20
C ALA A 113 -16.15 -6.56 -1.64
N TYR A 114 -15.29 -7.30 -2.34
CA TYR A 114 -15.51 -7.74 -3.70
C TYR A 114 -15.35 -9.26 -3.80
N ARG A 115 -16.14 -9.89 -4.64
CA ARG A 115 -15.92 -11.26 -5.07
C ARG A 115 -14.96 -11.26 -6.26
N TYR A 116 -14.29 -12.37 -6.50
CA TYR A 116 -13.34 -12.45 -7.61
C TYR A 116 -14.03 -12.44 -8.98
N ASP A 117 -15.27 -12.94 -9.10
CA ASP A 117 -16.06 -12.87 -10.34
C ASP A 117 -16.40 -11.44 -10.78
N GLN A 118 -16.23 -10.45 -9.89
CA GLN A 118 -16.42 -9.04 -10.18
C GLN A 118 -15.20 -8.40 -10.89
N ILE A 119 -14.09 -9.12 -11.01
CA ILE A 119 -12.93 -8.65 -11.78
C ILE A 119 -13.23 -8.86 -13.26
N ARG A 120 -13.31 -7.77 -14.02
CA ARG A 120 -13.59 -7.79 -15.46
C ARG A 120 -12.37 -7.93 -16.32
N GLY A 121 -11.25 -7.40 -15.86
CA GLY A 121 -9.98 -7.46 -16.60
C GLY A 121 -8.89 -6.65 -15.93
N GLN A 122 -7.74 -6.60 -16.59
CA GLN A 122 -6.59 -5.87 -16.12
C GLN A 122 -5.98 -4.97 -17.19
N LYS A 123 -5.22 -3.97 -16.75
CA LYS A 123 -4.33 -3.16 -17.58
C LYS A 123 -2.96 -3.05 -16.91
N LEU A 124 -1.91 -3.08 -17.71
CA LEU A 124 -0.52 -2.97 -17.24
C LEU A 124 0.06 -1.63 -17.62
N TYR A 125 0.77 -1.01 -16.68
CA TYR A 125 1.55 0.20 -16.92
C TYR A 125 2.98 -0.02 -16.45
N LEU A 126 3.94 0.22 -17.32
CA LEU A 126 5.35 0.24 -16.97
C LEU A 126 5.71 1.60 -16.38
N ILE A 127 6.28 1.60 -15.18
CA ILE A 127 6.82 2.80 -14.55
C ILE A 127 8.34 2.82 -14.70
N GLN A 128 8.92 4.02 -14.65
CA GLN A 128 10.39 4.18 -14.64
C GLN A 128 11.02 3.30 -13.56
N GLY A 129 12.08 2.58 -13.93
CA GLY A 129 12.78 1.64 -13.04
C GLY A 129 12.34 0.19 -13.14
N GLY A 130 11.57 -0.19 -14.17
CA GLY A 130 11.15 -1.58 -14.43
C GLY A 130 10.03 -2.09 -13.52
N ASN A 131 9.42 -1.20 -12.73
CA ASN A 131 8.27 -1.55 -11.92
C ASN A 131 6.99 -1.56 -12.77
N VAL A 132 6.08 -2.48 -12.45
CA VAL A 132 4.80 -2.64 -13.14
C VAL A 132 3.67 -2.20 -12.21
N VAL A 133 2.73 -1.45 -12.73
CA VAL A 133 1.43 -1.20 -12.11
C VAL A 133 0.39 -2.07 -12.79
N ILE A 134 -0.31 -2.83 -12.00
CA ILE A 134 -1.40 -3.72 -12.42
C ILE A 134 -2.70 -3.06 -11.95
N GLU A 135 -3.53 -2.65 -12.88
CA GLU A 135 -4.86 -2.12 -12.58
C GLU A 135 -5.90 -3.18 -12.87
N LEU A 136 -6.64 -3.58 -11.84
CA LEU A 136 -7.79 -4.48 -11.97
C LEU A 136 -9.06 -3.64 -12.05
N TYR A 137 -9.83 -3.87 -13.10
CA TYR A 137 -11.11 -3.23 -13.34
C TYR A 137 -12.24 -4.07 -12.76
N LEU A 138 -13.07 -3.45 -11.94
CA LEU A 138 -14.16 -4.12 -11.22
C LEU A 138 -15.51 -3.81 -11.88
N SER A 139 -16.48 -4.68 -11.65
CA SER A 139 -17.83 -4.61 -12.26
C SER A 139 -18.61 -3.35 -11.89
N ASP A 140 -18.27 -2.71 -10.77
CA ASP A 140 -18.87 -1.46 -10.30
C ASP A 140 -18.22 -0.19 -10.88
N GLY A 141 -17.27 -0.34 -11.81
CA GLY A 141 -16.50 0.76 -12.40
C GLY A 141 -15.32 1.25 -11.54
N ASN A 142 -15.11 0.66 -10.35
CA ASN A 142 -13.93 0.98 -9.55
C ASN A 142 -12.69 0.27 -10.11
N THR A 143 -11.53 0.88 -9.86
CA THR A 143 -10.24 0.32 -10.23
C THR A 143 -9.40 0.05 -8.99
N LEU A 144 -8.78 -1.13 -8.95
CA LEU A 144 -7.78 -1.50 -7.97
C LEU A 144 -6.39 -1.43 -8.61
N SER A 145 -5.61 -0.44 -8.22
CA SER A 145 -4.23 -0.26 -8.71
C SER A 145 -3.25 -0.90 -7.73
N LEU A 146 -2.45 -1.84 -8.20
CA LEU A 146 -1.45 -2.59 -7.47
C LEU A 146 -0.08 -2.34 -8.09
N GLN A 147 0.93 -2.04 -7.27
CA GLN A 147 2.30 -1.92 -7.73
C GLN A 147 3.08 -3.19 -7.45
N SER A 148 3.90 -3.65 -8.39
CA SER A 148 4.77 -4.84 -8.22
C SER A 148 5.68 -4.77 -7.00
N THR A 149 5.95 -3.57 -6.49
CA THR A 149 6.76 -3.32 -5.30
C THR A 149 6.00 -3.45 -3.97
N MET A 150 4.69 -3.64 -4.01
CA MET A 150 3.88 -3.84 -2.79
C MET A 150 4.07 -5.25 -2.24
N ASP A 151 4.08 -5.37 -0.90
CA ASP A 151 4.20 -6.67 -0.25
C ASP A 151 2.92 -7.50 -0.48
N GLY A 152 3.07 -8.74 -0.95
CA GLY A 152 1.96 -9.70 -1.11
C GLY A 152 1.13 -9.56 -2.39
N VAL A 153 1.56 -8.74 -3.37
CA VAL A 153 0.81 -8.53 -4.63
C VAL A 153 0.69 -9.81 -5.45
N TYR A 154 1.80 -10.49 -5.72
CA TYR A 154 1.79 -11.69 -6.55
C TYR A 154 0.97 -12.84 -5.93
N PRO A 155 1.14 -13.18 -4.64
CA PRO A 155 0.28 -14.16 -3.99
C PRO A 155 -1.21 -13.80 -4.01
N PHE A 156 -1.54 -12.50 -3.94
CA PHE A 156 -2.92 -12.04 -4.09
C PHE A 156 -3.44 -12.27 -5.50
N LEU A 157 -2.66 -11.91 -6.52
CA LEU A 157 -3.07 -12.08 -7.93
C LEU A 157 -3.27 -13.55 -8.29
N ASP A 158 -2.40 -14.44 -7.80
CA ASP A 158 -2.55 -15.89 -7.97
C ASP A 158 -3.83 -16.41 -7.30
N ALA A 159 -4.08 -16.00 -6.04
CA ALA A 159 -5.29 -16.36 -5.31
C ALA A 159 -6.55 -15.78 -5.97
N ALA A 160 -6.47 -14.52 -6.45
CA ALA A 160 -7.57 -13.86 -7.13
C ALA A 160 -7.92 -14.53 -8.46
N PHE A 161 -6.91 -14.93 -9.24
CA PHE A 161 -7.11 -15.67 -10.48
C PHE A 161 -7.73 -17.04 -10.24
N ALA A 162 -7.19 -17.81 -9.27
CA ALA A 162 -7.76 -19.10 -8.90
C ALA A 162 -9.21 -18.99 -8.40
N GLY A 163 -9.51 -17.96 -7.60
CA GLY A 163 -10.85 -17.64 -7.15
C GLY A 163 -11.79 -17.24 -8.29
N TRP A 164 -11.29 -16.42 -9.23
CA TRP A 164 -12.01 -15.99 -10.42
C TRP A 164 -12.37 -17.16 -11.32
N CYS A 165 -11.41 -18.07 -11.60
CA CYS A 165 -11.66 -19.28 -12.37
C CYS A 165 -12.77 -20.15 -11.73
N ARG A 166 -12.68 -20.39 -10.41
CA ARG A 166 -13.71 -21.16 -9.69
C ARG A 166 -15.09 -20.52 -9.76
N GLN A 167 -15.17 -19.19 -9.59
CA GLN A 167 -16.45 -18.46 -9.54
C GLN A 167 -17.06 -18.26 -10.92
N THR A 168 -16.23 -18.21 -11.98
CA THR A 168 -16.70 -18.11 -13.38
C THR A 168 -16.85 -19.45 -14.08
N GLY A 169 -16.46 -20.56 -13.43
CA GLY A 169 -16.54 -21.90 -14.01
C GLY A 169 -15.52 -22.13 -15.15
N ARG A 170 -14.43 -21.39 -15.17
CA ARG A 170 -13.36 -21.54 -16.17
C ARG A 170 -12.22 -22.40 -15.64
N GLU A 171 -11.64 -23.20 -16.50
CA GLU A 171 -10.43 -23.94 -16.19
C GLU A 171 -9.22 -23.01 -16.36
N PRO A 172 -8.27 -22.95 -15.39
CA PRO A 172 -7.08 -22.11 -15.49
C PRO A 172 -6.27 -22.35 -16.77
N GLU A 173 -6.20 -23.62 -17.21
CA GLU A 173 -5.46 -24.04 -18.40
C GLU A 173 -6.10 -23.59 -19.72
N SER A 174 -7.39 -23.23 -19.70
CA SER A 174 -8.12 -22.71 -20.87
C SER A 174 -8.00 -21.18 -21.04
N CYS A 175 -7.27 -20.51 -20.16
CA CYS A 175 -7.10 -19.07 -20.15
C CYS A 175 -5.80 -18.66 -20.86
N ASP A 176 -5.83 -18.54 -22.20
CA ASP A 176 -4.66 -18.18 -23.03
C ASP A 176 -4.01 -16.85 -22.66
N PHE A 177 -4.76 -15.95 -21.99
CA PHE A 177 -4.26 -14.66 -21.51
C PHE A 177 -3.45 -14.76 -20.21
N HIS A 178 -3.47 -15.91 -19.53
CA HIS A 178 -2.84 -16.09 -18.23
C HIS A 178 -1.35 -16.34 -18.37
N ASP A 179 -0.53 -15.31 -18.14
CA ASP A 179 0.93 -15.40 -18.13
C ASP A 179 1.53 -14.61 -16.97
N PRO A 180 1.71 -15.23 -15.79
CA PRO A 180 2.30 -14.56 -14.62
C PRO A 180 3.71 -14.03 -14.87
N SER A 181 4.46 -14.60 -15.82
CA SER A 181 5.82 -14.13 -16.16
C SER A 181 5.80 -12.74 -16.78
N GLN A 182 4.72 -12.40 -17.47
CA GLN A 182 4.44 -11.09 -18.05
C GLN A 182 3.53 -10.23 -17.18
N SER A 183 3.25 -10.65 -15.95
CA SER A 183 2.32 -9.99 -15.02
C SER A 183 0.86 -9.95 -15.54
N LEU A 184 0.45 -10.98 -16.28
CA LEU A 184 -0.90 -11.14 -16.83
C LEU A 184 -1.65 -12.24 -16.07
N TRP A 185 -2.72 -11.87 -15.35
CA TRP A 185 -3.63 -12.78 -14.66
C TRP A 185 -5.04 -12.77 -15.23
N PHE A 186 -5.49 -11.61 -15.72
CA PHE A 186 -6.87 -11.42 -16.19
C PHE A 186 -6.86 -10.91 -17.63
N PRO A 187 -8.00 -11.02 -18.36
CA PRO A 187 -8.10 -10.47 -19.70
C PRO A 187 -7.73 -8.99 -19.72
N THR A 188 -7.04 -8.57 -20.76
CA THR A 188 -6.71 -7.15 -20.94
C THR A 188 -7.98 -6.39 -21.30
N VAL A 189 -8.27 -5.31 -20.58
CA VAL A 189 -9.35 -4.40 -20.93
C VAL A 189 -8.81 -3.44 -21.96
N GLU A 190 -9.19 -3.62 -23.22
CA GLU A 190 -8.98 -2.63 -24.26
C GLU A 190 -9.92 -1.47 -23.97
N ASP A 191 -9.35 -0.29 -23.86
CA ASP A 191 -9.91 1.01 -23.48
C ASP A 191 -11.46 1.09 -23.40
N VAL A 192 -11.97 1.16 -22.16
CA VAL A 192 -13.33 1.59 -21.87
C VAL A 192 -13.35 3.08 -21.61
#